data_be90d32d9d173515588ad397595b4661
#
_entry.id   be90d32d9d173515588ad397595b4661
#
_cell.length_a   1.000
_cell.length_b   1.000
_cell.length_c   1.000
_cell.angle_alpha   90.00
_cell.angle_beta   90.00
_cell.angle_gamma   90.00
#
_symmetry.space_group_name_H-M   'P 1'
#
loop_
_entity.id
_entity.type
_entity.pdbx_description
1 polymer ?
#
loop_
_entity_poly.entity_id
_entity_poly.type
_entity_poly.pdbx_seq_one_letter_code
_entity_poly.pdbx_strand_id
1 'polypeptide(L)'
;KSRSRGLGDVYKRQHLSVLIETMRREGYELAISKPKVIQKDINGVLHEPFEQIIIDVEEIHQGAVMEELGPRKAEIQNIESDNKGRVKLEFIAPSRGIIGFRSQFLTITSGTGIMTSVFDHYGSVKAGDIAKRSNGVMYSMIAGKTLSYALFNLQNRGKLFLGHGKEVYIGQIVGLHSRDNDLPVNPTKSKQLTNIRAAGTDENLILIPHIQHTLEQALEFIEEDELVEVTPDSIRMRKKGKVRT
;
A
#
# COMPACT_ATOMS: atom_id res chain seq x y z
N LYS A 1 23.19 28.02 -13.69
CA LYS A 1 23.16 27.21 -12.44
C LYS A 1 22.10 26.13 -12.53
N SER A 2 22.59 24.92 -12.72
CA SER A 2 22.15 23.60 -12.28
C SER A 2 20.65 23.32 -12.14
N ARG A 3 20.07 22.74 -13.20
CA ARG A 3 18.74 22.10 -13.25
C ARG A 3 18.76 20.62 -12.75
N SER A 4 19.50 20.28 -11.71
CA SER A 4 19.64 18.87 -11.27
C SER A 4 18.83 18.51 -10.01
N ARG A 5 17.84 19.33 -9.60
CA ARG A 5 17.08 19.08 -8.37
C ARG A 5 15.84 18.19 -8.53
N GLY A 6 15.36 17.95 -9.74
CA GLY A 6 14.13 17.18 -9.99
C GLY A 6 14.27 15.66 -10.08
N LEU A 7 15.46 15.15 -10.36
CA LEU A 7 15.70 13.70 -10.39
C LEU A 7 15.88 13.07 -8.98
N GLY A 8 16.07 13.90 -7.94
CA GLY A 8 16.46 13.45 -6.61
C GLY A 8 15.38 12.67 -5.83
N ASP A 9 14.09 12.93 -6.01
CA ASP A 9 13.07 12.39 -5.12
C ASP A 9 12.51 11.03 -5.56
N VAL A 10 12.41 10.78 -6.86
CA VAL A 10 12.10 9.43 -7.39
C VAL A 10 13.27 8.48 -7.13
N TYR A 11 14.50 8.95 -7.31
CA TYR A 11 15.71 8.20 -6.96
C TYR A 11 15.83 7.89 -5.47
N LYS A 12 15.45 8.81 -4.59
CA LYS A 12 15.55 8.59 -3.13
C LYS A 12 14.68 7.45 -2.61
N ARG A 13 13.46 7.26 -3.16
CA ARG A 13 12.59 6.15 -2.74
C ARG A 13 13.11 4.80 -3.22
N GLN A 14 13.57 4.70 -4.46
CA GLN A 14 14.24 3.49 -4.97
C GLN A 14 15.51 3.19 -4.18
N HIS A 15 16.30 4.21 -3.83
CA HIS A 15 17.50 4.03 -3.00
C HIS A 15 17.14 3.56 -1.59
N LEU A 16 16.02 4.02 -0.99
CA LEU A 16 15.58 3.56 0.32
C LEU A 16 15.20 2.07 0.29
N SER A 17 14.43 1.63 -0.70
CA SER A 17 14.08 0.21 -0.85
C SER A 17 15.32 -0.66 -1.09
N VAL A 18 16.27 -0.19 -1.92
CA VAL A 18 17.55 -0.87 -2.14
C VAL A 18 18.38 -0.93 -0.86
N LEU A 19 18.46 0.17 -0.10
CA LEU A 19 19.16 0.20 1.18
C LEU A 19 18.57 -0.80 2.17
N ILE A 20 17.24 -0.80 2.34
CA ILE A 20 16.53 -1.71 3.23
C ILE A 20 16.75 -3.16 2.81
N GLU A 21 16.68 -3.46 1.51
CA GLU A 21 16.91 -4.80 0.99
C GLU A 21 18.36 -5.24 1.19
N THR A 22 19.34 -4.33 1.07
CA THR A 22 20.74 -4.61 1.37
C THR A 22 20.93 -4.92 2.85
N MET A 23 20.37 -4.10 3.74
CA MET A 23 20.41 -4.34 5.20
C MET A 23 19.77 -5.68 5.57
N ARG A 24 18.61 -6.01 4.95
CA ARG A 24 17.95 -7.29 5.12
C ARG A 24 18.87 -8.47 4.77
N ARG A 25 19.57 -8.40 3.64
CA ARG A 25 20.53 -9.43 3.20
C ARG A 25 21.75 -9.56 4.11
N GLU A 26 22.13 -8.48 4.77
CA GLU A 26 23.18 -8.47 5.78
C GLU A 26 22.71 -8.98 7.17
N GLY A 27 21.42 -9.37 7.29
CA GLY A 27 20.87 -9.95 8.52
C GLY A 27 20.25 -8.96 9.48
N TYR A 28 20.07 -7.69 9.10
CA TYR A 28 19.41 -6.69 9.95
C TYR A 28 17.89 -6.88 9.96
N GLU A 29 17.29 -6.62 11.10
CA GLU A 29 15.84 -6.55 11.31
C GLU A 29 15.42 -5.09 11.46
N LEU A 30 14.37 -4.69 10.74
CA LEU A 30 13.93 -3.31 10.63
C LEU A 30 12.42 -3.21 10.79
N ALA A 31 11.95 -2.14 11.42
CA ALA A 31 10.55 -1.75 11.43
C ALA A 31 10.41 -0.36 10.80
N ILE A 32 9.63 -0.25 9.73
CA ILE A 32 9.54 0.94 8.90
C ILE A 32 8.10 1.46 8.93
N SER A 33 7.93 2.75 9.21
CA SER A 33 6.63 3.43 9.14
C SER A 33 6.35 4.00 7.76
N LYS A 34 5.07 4.36 7.52
CA LYS A 34 4.68 5.08 6.30
C LYS A 34 5.57 6.32 6.12
N PRO A 35 6.15 6.53 4.94
CA PRO A 35 6.95 7.72 4.65
C PRO A 35 6.10 9.00 4.83
N LYS A 36 6.67 10.01 5.47
CA LYS A 36 6.03 11.33 5.63
C LYS A 36 6.76 12.37 4.81
N VAL A 37 5.99 13.27 4.18
CA VAL A 37 6.55 14.43 3.50
C VAL A 37 7.11 15.42 4.51
N ILE A 38 8.21 16.09 4.16
CA ILE A 38 8.79 17.13 4.98
C ILE A 38 8.01 18.42 4.76
N GLN A 39 7.30 18.85 5.79
CA GLN A 39 6.62 20.15 5.81
C GLN A 39 7.59 21.25 6.24
N LYS A 40 7.35 22.47 5.79
CA LYS A 40 8.11 23.68 6.17
C LYS A 40 7.19 24.71 6.77
N ASP A 41 7.63 25.33 7.85
CA ASP A 41 7.00 26.55 8.35
C ASP A 41 7.55 27.75 7.56
N ILE A 42 6.66 28.49 6.91
CA ILE A 42 6.98 29.72 6.20
C ILE A 42 6.09 30.81 6.75
N ASN A 43 6.68 31.74 7.50
CA ASN A 43 5.97 32.85 8.15
C ASN A 43 4.82 32.41 9.10
N GLY A 44 5.01 31.33 9.85
CA GLY A 44 4.00 30.82 10.78
C GLY A 44 2.89 29.98 10.13
N VAL A 45 3.01 29.68 8.84
CA VAL A 45 2.07 28.83 8.10
C VAL A 45 2.80 27.56 7.62
N LEU A 46 2.22 26.39 7.92
CA LEU A 46 2.74 25.13 7.43
C LEU A 46 2.52 24.98 5.93
N HIS A 47 3.60 24.68 5.23
CA HIS A 47 3.62 24.39 3.80
C HIS A 47 4.06 22.95 3.55
N GLU A 48 3.44 22.32 2.55
CA GLU A 48 3.81 20.99 2.07
C GLU A 48 4.38 21.05 0.64
N PRO A 49 5.21 20.08 0.26
CA PRO A 49 5.74 20.03 -1.10
C PRO A 49 4.66 19.63 -2.09
N PHE A 50 4.66 20.28 -3.26
CA PHE A 50 3.86 19.94 -4.43
C PHE A 50 4.75 19.43 -5.54
N GLU A 51 4.23 18.50 -6.33
CA GLU A 51 4.89 17.92 -7.50
C GLU A 51 4.09 18.24 -8.75
N GLN A 52 4.77 18.60 -9.82
CA GLN A 52 4.24 18.56 -11.17
C GLN A 52 4.31 17.12 -11.66
N ILE A 53 3.18 16.61 -12.11
CA ILE A 53 3.03 15.24 -12.58
C ILE A 53 2.67 15.28 -14.05
N ILE A 54 3.43 14.56 -14.85
CA ILE A 54 3.19 14.39 -16.27
C ILE A 54 2.85 12.91 -16.51
N ILE A 55 1.68 12.68 -17.06
CA ILE A 55 1.15 11.35 -17.34
C ILE A 55 0.89 11.24 -18.83
N ASP A 56 1.38 10.17 -19.45
CA ASP A 56 1.12 9.81 -20.85
C ASP A 56 0.43 8.44 -20.86
N VAL A 57 -0.83 8.42 -21.29
CA VAL A 57 -1.68 7.22 -21.27
C VAL A 57 -2.49 7.07 -22.54
N GLU A 58 -2.97 5.86 -22.79
CA GLU A 58 -3.99 5.64 -23.80
C GLU A 58 -5.30 6.35 -23.40
N GLU A 59 -6.01 6.91 -24.35
CA GLU A 59 -7.23 7.70 -24.15
C GLU A 59 -8.29 6.94 -23.33
N ILE A 60 -8.37 5.62 -23.51
CA ILE A 60 -9.28 4.75 -22.76
C ILE A 60 -9.05 4.77 -21.23
N HIS A 61 -7.83 5.07 -20.78
CA HIS A 61 -7.46 5.09 -19.37
C HIS A 61 -7.55 6.49 -18.74
N GLN A 62 -7.76 7.54 -19.55
CA GLN A 62 -7.79 8.93 -19.08
C GLN A 62 -8.79 9.13 -17.94
N GLY A 63 -10.02 8.66 -18.09
CA GLY A 63 -11.09 8.83 -17.10
C GLY A 63 -10.72 8.19 -15.75
N ALA A 64 -10.26 6.95 -15.78
CA ALA A 64 -9.87 6.22 -14.57
C ALA A 64 -8.68 6.87 -13.83
N VAL A 65 -7.71 7.40 -14.59
CA VAL A 65 -6.56 8.13 -14.00
C VAL A 65 -7.02 9.43 -13.34
N MET A 66 -7.92 10.18 -13.98
CA MET A 66 -8.46 11.42 -13.42
C MET A 66 -9.31 11.17 -12.17
N GLU A 67 -10.12 10.11 -12.18
CA GLU A 67 -10.93 9.70 -11.03
C GLU A 67 -10.07 9.37 -9.80
N GLU A 68 -8.95 8.70 -9.99
CA GLU A 68 -8.02 8.36 -8.90
C GLU A 68 -7.19 9.56 -8.39
N LEU A 69 -6.90 10.53 -9.24
CA LEU A 69 -6.13 11.71 -8.85
C LEU A 69 -6.98 12.77 -8.13
N GLY A 70 -8.30 12.78 -8.32
CA GLY A 70 -9.22 13.72 -7.65
C GLY A 70 -9.16 13.64 -6.12
N PRO A 71 -9.40 12.48 -5.47
CA PRO A 71 -9.27 12.31 -4.02
C PRO A 71 -7.87 12.62 -3.48
N ARG A 72 -6.84 12.52 -4.35
CA ARG A 72 -5.44 12.83 -4.04
C ARG A 72 -5.12 14.32 -4.13
N LYS A 73 -6.16 15.17 -4.37
CA LYS A 73 -6.04 16.64 -4.48
C LYS A 73 -5.11 17.09 -5.60
N ALA A 74 -5.02 16.29 -6.67
CA ALA A 74 -4.33 16.69 -7.88
C ALA A 74 -5.20 17.67 -8.68
N GLU A 75 -4.60 18.78 -9.06
CA GLU A 75 -5.23 19.83 -9.87
C GLU A 75 -4.70 19.72 -11.31
N ILE A 76 -5.61 19.52 -12.26
CA ILE A 76 -5.24 19.43 -13.66
C ILE A 76 -4.79 20.78 -14.18
N GLN A 77 -3.68 20.80 -14.89
CA GLN A 77 -3.10 21.98 -15.50
C GLN A 77 -3.30 22.00 -17.01
N ASN A 78 -3.10 20.83 -17.64
CA ASN A 78 -3.17 20.72 -19.09
C ASN A 78 -3.60 19.31 -19.53
N ILE A 79 -4.25 19.23 -20.69
CA ILE A 79 -4.61 17.99 -21.39
C ILE A 79 -4.26 18.17 -22.86
N GLU A 80 -3.40 17.32 -23.38
CA GLU A 80 -3.01 17.32 -24.78
C GLU A 80 -3.26 15.93 -25.37
N SER A 81 -4.07 15.86 -26.43
CA SER A 81 -4.25 14.62 -27.22
C SER A 81 -3.32 14.63 -28.42
N ASP A 82 -2.71 13.49 -28.71
CA ASP A 82 -1.90 13.31 -29.92
C ASP A 82 -2.74 12.99 -31.17
N ASN A 83 -4.08 12.88 -31.01
CA ASN A 83 -5.03 12.44 -32.04
C ASN A 83 -4.70 11.05 -32.65
N LYS A 84 -3.88 10.26 -31.93
CA LYS A 84 -3.48 8.89 -32.32
C LYS A 84 -3.84 7.87 -31.23
N GLY A 85 -4.67 8.29 -30.25
CA GLY A 85 -5.17 7.43 -29.18
C GLY A 85 -4.37 7.54 -27.87
N ARG A 86 -3.45 8.51 -27.76
CA ARG A 86 -2.76 8.81 -26.50
C ARG A 86 -3.07 10.24 -26.04
N VAL A 87 -3.07 10.40 -24.72
CA VAL A 87 -3.32 11.69 -24.05
C VAL A 87 -2.22 11.94 -23.03
N LYS A 88 -1.68 13.15 -23.08
CA LYS A 88 -0.77 13.68 -22.07
C LYS A 88 -1.56 14.54 -21.09
N LEU A 89 -1.46 14.22 -19.82
CA LEU A 89 -2.10 14.91 -18.71
C LEU A 89 -1.05 15.55 -17.83
N GLU A 90 -1.23 16.81 -17.47
CA GLU A 90 -0.35 17.51 -16.54
C GLU A 90 -1.13 17.93 -15.29
N PHE A 91 -0.60 17.57 -14.12
CA PHE A 91 -1.20 17.89 -12.83
C PHE A 91 -0.20 18.55 -11.90
N ILE A 92 -0.71 19.32 -10.95
CA ILE A 92 0.00 19.69 -9.73
C ILE A 92 -0.71 19.04 -8.55
N ALA A 93 0.04 18.31 -7.74
CA ALA A 93 -0.51 17.61 -6.58
C ALA A 93 0.42 17.68 -5.37
N PRO A 94 -0.12 17.64 -4.14
CA PRO A 94 0.70 17.51 -2.95
C PRO A 94 1.46 16.18 -2.97
N SER A 95 2.76 16.21 -2.66
CA SER A 95 3.64 15.01 -2.73
C SER A 95 3.10 13.84 -1.90
N ARG A 96 2.41 14.12 -0.75
CA ARG A 96 1.79 13.07 0.06
C ARG A 96 0.65 12.34 -0.67
N GLY A 97 -0.02 12.99 -1.63
CA GLY A 97 -1.08 12.39 -2.44
C GLY A 97 -0.54 11.43 -3.49
N ILE A 98 0.72 11.58 -3.88
CA ILE A 98 1.34 10.76 -4.94
C ILE A 98 2.08 9.54 -4.37
N ILE A 99 2.31 9.52 -3.05
CA ILE A 99 2.85 8.34 -2.39
C ILE A 99 1.89 7.15 -2.61
N GLY A 100 2.42 6.05 -3.18
CA GLY A 100 1.67 4.84 -3.49
C GLY A 100 0.81 4.88 -4.76
N PHE A 101 0.73 6.02 -5.45
CA PHE A 101 -0.07 6.11 -6.68
C PHE A 101 0.54 5.35 -7.86
N ARG A 102 1.86 5.21 -7.91
CA ARG A 102 2.55 4.58 -9.05
C ARG A 102 2.11 3.14 -9.30
N SER A 103 2.00 2.33 -8.26
CA SER A 103 1.55 0.93 -8.39
C SER A 103 0.10 0.84 -8.87
N GLN A 104 -0.75 1.70 -8.34
CA GLN A 104 -2.15 1.80 -8.75
C GLN A 104 -2.27 2.29 -10.19
N PHE A 105 -1.52 3.31 -10.56
CA PHE A 105 -1.44 3.84 -11.93
C PHE A 105 -1.04 2.75 -12.94
N LEU A 106 -0.01 1.96 -12.67
CA LEU A 106 0.39 0.86 -13.54
C LEU A 106 -0.71 -0.21 -13.68
N THR A 107 -1.47 -0.47 -12.61
CA THR A 107 -2.61 -1.39 -12.65
C THR A 107 -3.74 -0.84 -13.51
N ILE A 108 -4.12 0.43 -13.34
CA ILE A 108 -5.18 1.10 -14.10
C ILE A 108 -4.85 1.14 -15.59
N THR A 109 -3.60 1.41 -15.92
CA THR A 109 -3.13 1.54 -17.31
C THR A 109 -2.63 0.22 -17.91
N SER A 110 -2.86 -0.92 -17.23
CA SER A 110 -2.35 -2.24 -17.66
C SER A 110 -0.84 -2.24 -17.98
N GLY A 111 -0.09 -1.36 -17.33
CA GLY A 111 1.36 -1.21 -17.51
C GLY A 111 1.79 -0.37 -18.71
N THR A 112 0.86 0.15 -19.53
CA THR A 112 1.17 0.93 -20.76
C THR A 112 1.39 2.42 -20.48
N GLY A 113 0.96 2.92 -19.31
CA GLY A 113 1.08 4.32 -18.94
C GLY A 113 2.49 4.71 -18.50
N ILE A 114 2.87 5.93 -18.83
CA ILE A 114 4.12 6.56 -18.39
C ILE A 114 3.78 7.69 -17.43
N MET A 115 4.41 7.70 -16.26
CA MET A 115 4.23 8.75 -15.26
C MET A 115 5.59 9.27 -14.79
N THR A 116 5.73 10.58 -14.82
CA THR A 116 6.89 11.29 -14.28
C THR A 116 6.41 12.34 -13.28
N SER A 117 7.09 12.48 -12.16
CA SER A 117 6.83 13.54 -11.20
C SER A 117 8.11 14.31 -10.86
N VAL A 118 7.98 15.62 -10.68
CA VAL A 118 9.08 16.52 -10.36
C VAL A 118 8.60 17.51 -9.30
N PHE A 119 9.46 17.78 -8.29
CA PHE A 119 9.15 18.82 -7.31
C PHE A 119 8.92 20.17 -8.00
N ASP A 120 7.82 20.83 -7.65
CA ASP A 120 7.44 22.14 -8.18
C ASP A 120 7.68 23.23 -7.12
N HIS A 121 6.89 23.26 -6.07
CA HIS A 121 6.97 24.31 -5.03
C HIS A 121 6.52 23.81 -3.66
N TYR A 122 6.66 24.65 -2.64
CA TYR A 122 6.00 24.51 -1.35
C TYR A 122 4.74 25.37 -1.32
N GLY A 123 3.59 24.75 -1.13
CA GLY A 123 2.29 25.42 -1.01
C GLY A 123 1.61 25.15 0.32
N SER A 124 0.54 25.87 0.62
CA SER A 124 -0.25 25.67 1.83
C SER A 124 -0.77 24.23 1.92
N VAL A 125 -0.75 23.65 3.12
CA VAL A 125 -1.21 22.27 3.35
C VAL A 125 -2.67 22.14 2.93
N LYS A 126 -2.96 21.25 2.00
CA LYS A 126 -4.35 20.96 1.59
C LYS A 126 -5.08 20.24 2.72
N ALA A 127 -6.28 20.67 3.03
CA ALA A 127 -7.10 20.08 4.09
C ALA A 127 -7.59 18.69 3.73
N GLY A 128 -7.73 17.83 4.76
CA GLY A 128 -8.30 16.49 4.68
C GLY A 128 -7.27 15.38 4.51
N ASP A 129 -7.75 14.16 4.71
CA ASP A 129 -6.98 12.93 4.48
C ASP A 129 -6.79 12.73 2.98
N ILE A 130 -5.55 12.60 2.55
CA ILE A 130 -5.19 12.42 1.14
C ILE A 130 -4.58 11.03 0.98
N ALA A 131 -5.01 10.32 -0.06
CA ALA A 131 -4.48 8.99 -0.41
C ALA A 131 -4.56 7.96 0.72
N LYS A 132 -5.59 8.04 1.55
CA LYS A 132 -5.88 7.03 2.56
C LYS A 132 -6.49 5.80 1.90
N ARG A 133 -6.09 4.62 2.36
CA ARG A 133 -6.69 3.36 1.92
C ARG A 133 -8.19 3.35 2.26
N SER A 134 -9.04 3.00 1.30
CA SER A 134 -10.49 2.92 1.49
C SER A 134 -10.92 1.74 2.37
N ASN A 135 -10.12 0.68 2.39
CA ASN A 135 -10.42 -0.57 3.07
C ASN A 135 -9.58 -0.72 4.35
N GLY A 136 -10.18 -1.25 5.41
CA GLY A 136 -9.47 -1.64 6.61
C GLY A 136 -8.62 -2.90 6.42
N VAL A 137 -7.93 -3.34 7.47
CA VAL A 137 -7.13 -4.57 7.47
C VAL A 137 -7.69 -5.61 8.42
N MET A 138 -7.46 -6.88 8.10
CA MET A 138 -7.61 -7.98 9.03
C MET A 138 -6.28 -8.17 9.77
N TYR A 139 -6.30 -8.12 11.11
CA TYR A 139 -5.09 -8.33 11.93
C TYR A 139 -5.31 -9.41 12.98
N SER A 140 -4.26 -10.17 13.28
CA SER A 140 -4.34 -11.27 14.22
C SER A 140 -4.46 -10.80 15.68
N MET A 141 -5.39 -11.41 16.43
CA MET A 141 -5.54 -11.23 17.87
C MET A 141 -4.71 -12.23 18.68
N ILE A 142 -4.12 -13.23 18.04
CA ILE A 142 -3.49 -14.36 18.70
C ILE A 142 -2.18 -14.73 18.00
N ALA A 143 -1.23 -15.28 18.75
CA ALA A 143 -0.03 -15.88 18.20
C ALA A 143 -0.23 -17.37 17.94
N GLY A 144 0.40 -17.90 16.89
CA GLY A 144 0.36 -19.33 16.55
C GLY A 144 0.44 -19.58 15.05
N LYS A 145 0.20 -20.82 14.64
CA LYS A 145 0.19 -21.23 13.21
C LYS A 145 -1.19 -21.07 12.59
N THR A 146 -1.23 -20.52 11.39
CA THR A 146 -2.46 -20.40 10.61
C THR A 146 -3.00 -21.77 10.20
N LEU A 147 -4.31 -21.93 10.28
CA LEU A 147 -5.00 -23.18 9.91
C LEU A 147 -5.93 -22.97 8.72
N SER A 148 -6.00 -23.96 7.83
CA SER A 148 -6.83 -23.92 6.61
C SER A 148 -8.28 -23.59 6.91
N TYR A 149 -8.86 -24.15 7.96
CA TYR A 149 -10.25 -23.89 8.37
C TYR A 149 -10.48 -22.41 8.70
N ALA A 150 -9.57 -21.78 9.48
CA ALA A 150 -9.68 -20.38 9.81
C ALA A 150 -9.55 -19.51 8.55
N LEU A 151 -8.54 -19.78 7.70
CA LEU A 151 -8.30 -19.02 6.46
C LEU A 151 -9.46 -19.13 5.48
N PHE A 152 -10.09 -20.31 5.35
CA PHE A 152 -11.27 -20.53 4.52
C PHE A 152 -12.43 -19.63 4.94
N ASN A 153 -12.66 -19.47 6.23
CA ASN A 153 -13.67 -18.56 6.74
C ASN A 153 -13.30 -17.07 6.58
N LEU A 154 -12.02 -16.75 6.67
CA LEU A 154 -11.54 -15.38 6.57
C LEU A 154 -11.48 -14.86 5.12
N GLN A 155 -11.27 -15.72 4.12
CA GLN A 155 -11.25 -15.31 2.71
C GLN A 155 -12.58 -14.69 2.24
N ASN A 156 -13.71 -15.01 2.89
CA ASN A 156 -15.02 -14.39 2.62
C ASN A 156 -15.12 -12.95 3.14
N ARG A 157 -14.17 -12.53 3.98
CA ARG A 157 -14.15 -11.18 4.58
C ARG A 157 -13.15 -10.25 3.90
N GLY A 158 -12.32 -10.79 3.00
CA GLY A 158 -11.33 -10.01 2.29
C GLY A 158 -10.23 -10.84 1.68
N LYS A 159 -9.16 -10.17 1.23
CA LYS A 159 -8.01 -10.82 0.58
C LYS A 159 -6.94 -11.14 1.60
N LEU A 160 -6.47 -12.37 1.65
CA LEU A 160 -5.44 -12.82 2.59
C LEU A 160 -4.02 -12.52 2.07
N PHE A 161 -3.08 -12.27 2.99
CA PHE A 161 -1.66 -12.01 2.70
C PHE A 161 -0.76 -13.19 3.08
N LEU A 162 -1.31 -14.24 3.65
CA LEU A 162 -0.57 -15.43 4.07
C LEU A 162 -1.39 -16.69 3.88
N GLY A 163 -0.68 -17.80 3.69
CA GLY A 163 -1.27 -19.13 3.51
C GLY A 163 -1.28 -19.94 4.81
N HIS A 164 -1.65 -21.22 4.67
CA HIS A 164 -1.67 -22.21 5.75
C HIS A 164 -0.28 -22.47 6.34
N GLY A 165 -0.23 -22.79 7.64
CA GLY A 165 0.99 -23.20 8.34
C GLY A 165 1.99 -22.08 8.62
N LYS A 166 1.63 -20.82 8.39
CA LYS A 166 2.50 -19.68 8.67
C LYS A 166 2.35 -19.22 10.13
N GLU A 167 3.49 -18.94 10.75
CA GLU A 167 3.51 -18.33 12.08
C GLU A 167 2.97 -16.90 12.00
N VAL A 168 2.09 -16.56 12.93
CA VAL A 168 1.53 -15.23 13.14
C VAL A 168 1.63 -14.81 14.59
N TYR A 169 1.64 -13.51 14.82
CA TYR A 169 1.67 -12.92 16.16
C TYR A 169 0.59 -11.84 16.31
N ILE A 170 0.35 -11.43 17.55
CA ILE A 170 -0.69 -10.44 17.88
C ILE A 170 -0.37 -9.10 17.21
N GLY A 171 -1.34 -8.55 16.49
CA GLY A 171 -1.19 -7.29 15.75
C GLY A 171 -0.66 -7.45 14.32
N GLN A 172 -0.20 -8.64 13.92
CA GLN A 172 0.21 -8.87 12.53
C GLN A 172 -0.97 -8.73 11.58
N ILE A 173 -0.81 -7.97 10.50
CA ILE A 173 -1.79 -7.84 9.43
C ILE A 173 -1.75 -9.12 8.59
N VAL A 174 -2.90 -9.76 8.46
CA VAL A 174 -3.07 -11.06 7.78
C VAL A 174 -3.87 -10.96 6.50
N GLY A 175 -4.46 -9.78 6.22
CA GLY A 175 -5.21 -9.55 5.00
C GLY A 175 -5.81 -8.15 4.90
N LEU A 176 -6.33 -7.83 3.71
CA LEU A 176 -7.14 -6.65 3.43
C LEU A 176 -8.59 -6.97 3.74
N HIS A 177 -9.26 -6.15 4.56
CA HIS A 177 -10.69 -6.30 4.82
C HIS A 177 -11.50 -5.76 3.63
N SER A 178 -12.67 -6.32 3.37
CA SER A 178 -13.57 -5.84 2.31
C SER A 178 -14.35 -4.59 2.69
N ARG A 179 -14.31 -4.17 3.97
CA ARG A 179 -14.94 -2.96 4.49
C ARG A 179 -13.89 -1.94 4.90
N ASP A 180 -14.31 -0.73 5.21
CA ASP A 180 -13.48 0.40 5.61
C ASP A 180 -12.86 0.28 7.02
N ASN A 181 -13.44 -0.56 7.88
CA ASN A 181 -12.97 -0.76 9.25
C ASN A 181 -11.97 -1.91 9.39
N ASP A 182 -11.04 -1.78 10.33
CA ASP A 182 -10.13 -2.85 10.71
C ASP A 182 -10.88 -3.97 11.45
N LEU A 183 -10.52 -5.21 11.14
CA LEU A 183 -11.15 -6.41 11.69
C LEU A 183 -10.14 -7.24 12.47
N PRO A 184 -10.28 -7.36 13.81
CA PRO A 184 -9.52 -8.31 14.58
C PRO A 184 -9.98 -9.75 14.25
N VAL A 185 -9.03 -10.64 13.96
CA VAL A 185 -9.33 -12.01 13.53
C VAL A 185 -8.48 -13.05 14.27
N ASN A 186 -8.96 -14.29 14.25
CA ASN A 186 -8.20 -15.45 14.73
C ASN A 186 -7.88 -16.39 13.56
N PRO A 187 -6.67 -16.31 12.97
CA PRO A 187 -6.28 -17.17 11.84
C PRO A 187 -5.80 -18.57 12.27
N THR A 188 -5.79 -18.86 13.58
CA THR A 188 -5.32 -20.15 14.13
C THR A 188 -6.47 -21.04 14.61
N LYS A 189 -7.74 -20.64 14.37
CA LYS A 189 -8.90 -21.38 14.86
C LYS A 189 -9.03 -22.71 14.12
N SER A 190 -9.07 -23.81 14.88
CA SER A 190 -9.34 -25.15 14.38
C SER A 190 -10.83 -25.40 14.18
N LYS A 191 -11.18 -26.37 13.34
CA LYS A 191 -12.54 -26.89 13.23
C LYS A 191 -12.87 -27.58 14.58
N GLN A 192 -13.94 -27.14 15.25
CA GLN A 192 -14.45 -27.89 16.40
C GLN A 192 -15.18 -29.14 15.88
N LEU A 193 -14.76 -30.29 16.34
CA LEU A 193 -15.45 -31.56 16.06
C LEU A 193 -16.75 -31.58 16.86
N THR A 194 -17.84 -31.19 16.24
CA THR A 194 -19.15 -31.13 16.90
C THR A 194 -20.01 -32.38 16.70
N ASN A 195 -19.62 -33.33 15.83
CA ASN A 195 -20.39 -34.57 15.58
C ASN A 195 -19.52 -35.71 15.06
N ILE A 196 -19.51 -36.83 15.77
CA ILE A 196 -18.80 -38.07 15.40
C ILE A 196 -19.36 -38.68 14.09
N ARG A 197 -20.59 -38.38 13.72
CA ARG A 197 -21.24 -38.90 12.50
C ARG A 197 -20.92 -38.15 11.21
N ALA A 198 -20.31 -36.96 11.28
CA ALA A 198 -19.91 -36.15 10.12
C ALA A 198 -18.41 -36.27 9.78
N ALA A 199 -17.69 -37.20 10.41
CA ALA A 199 -16.25 -37.41 10.19
C ALA A 199 -15.91 -38.02 8.81
N GLY A 200 -16.91 -38.35 8.00
CA GLY A 200 -16.72 -38.99 6.67
C GLY A 200 -16.70 -38.05 5.47
N THR A 201 -17.05 -36.77 5.63
CA THR A 201 -16.99 -35.77 4.56
C THR A 201 -16.01 -34.65 4.95
N ASP A 202 -14.73 -34.94 4.78
CA ASP A 202 -13.72 -33.89 4.75
C ASP A 202 -13.84 -33.18 3.40
N GLU A 203 -14.72 -32.15 3.34
CA GLU A 203 -14.77 -31.27 2.18
C GLU A 203 -13.42 -30.60 2.01
N ASN A 204 -12.82 -30.79 0.84
CA ASN A 204 -11.56 -30.11 0.48
C ASN A 204 -11.75 -28.61 0.60
N LEU A 205 -11.12 -27.98 1.59
CA LEU A 205 -11.12 -26.54 1.79
C LEU A 205 -10.26 -25.87 0.71
N ILE A 206 -10.90 -25.30 -0.30
CA ILE A 206 -10.21 -24.57 -1.37
C ILE A 206 -9.88 -23.17 -0.85
N LEU A 207 -8.60 -22.87 -0.70
CA LEU A 207 -8.11 -21.55 -0.36
C LEU A 207 -7.77 -20.77 -1.63
N ILE A 208 -8.28 -19.53 -1.70
CA ILE A 208 -7.88 -18.58 -2.75
C ILE A 208 -6.39 -18.24 -2.53
N PRO A 209 -5.57 -18.17 -3.59
CA PRO A 209 -4.18 -17.75 -3.47
C PRO A 209 -4.04 -16.41 -2.73
N HIS A 210 -3.17 -16.40 -1.74
CA HIS A 210 -2.91 -15.19 -0.95
C HIS A 210 -2.00 -14.21 -1.71
N ILE A 211 -2.14 -12.92 -1.41
CA ILE A 211 -1.32 -11.87 -2.00
C ILE A 211 0.00 -11.79 -1.23
N GLN A 212 1.13 -11.84 -1.94
CA GLN A 212 2.45 -11.55 -1.38
C GLN A 212 2.88 -10.17 -1.82
N HIS A 213 3.16 -9.29 -0.87
CA HIS A 213 3.65 -7.95 -1.14
C HIS A 213 5.18 -7.94 -1.25
N THR A 214 5.70 -7.23 -2.23
CA THR A 214 7.10 -6.82 -2.23
C THR A 214 7.33 -5.76 -1.14
N LEU A 215 8.58 -5.40 -0.87
CA LEU A 215 8.89 -4.35 0.10
C LEU A 215 8.25 -3.01 -0.30
N GLU A 216 8.37 -2.63 -1.57
CA GLU A 216 7.76 -1.41 -2.10
C GLU A 216 6.24 -1.41 -1.93
N GLN A 217 5.58 -2.51 -2.32
CA GLN A 217 4.13 -2.66 -2.19
C GLN A 217 3.68 -2.61 -0.72
N ALA A 218 4.44 -3.21 0.19
CA ALA A 218 4.15 -3.16 1.61
C ALA A 218 4.28 -1.74 2.18
N LEU A 219 5.31 -0.99 1.79
CA LEU A 219 5.52 0.41 2.20
C LEU A 219 4.46 1.36 1.63
N GLU A 220 3.94 1.07 0.44
CA GLU A 220 2.83 1.81 -0.16
C GLU A 220 1.49 1.46 0.48
N PHE A 221 1.33 0.21 0.93
CA PHE A 221 0.09 -0.31 1.49
C PHE A 221 -0.22 0.22 2.89
N ILE A 222 0.81 0.34 3.76
CA ILE A 222 0.61 0.67 5.18
C ILE A 222 0.05 2.07 5.40
N GLU A 223 -0.77 2.20 6.46
CA GLU A 223 -1.25 3.48 6.98
C GLU A 223 -0.38 4.00 8.14
N GLU A 224 -0.71 5.19 8.69
CA GLU A 224 0.11 5.85 9.71
C GLU A 224 0.23 5.05 11.00
N ASP A 225 -0.80 4.27 11.35
CA ASP A 225 -0.86 3.40 12.52
C ASP A 225 -0.32 1.98 12.26
N GLU A 226 0.35 1.78 11.13
CA GLU A 226 0.90 0.51 10.69
C GLU A 226 2.42 0.58 10.49
N LEU A 227 3.07 -0.57 10.47
CA LEU A 227 4.51 -0.73 10.23
C LEU A 227 4.75 -1.89 9.28
N VAL A 228 5.81 -1.79 8.48
CA VAL A 228 6.40 -2.91 7.77
C VAL A 228 7.57 -3.43 8.60
N GLU A 229 7.55 -4.69 8.95
CA GLU A 229 8.66 -5.40 9.56
C GLU A 229 9.41 -6.17 8.49
N VAL A 230 10.69 -5.90 8.39
CA VAL A 230 11.60 -6.54 7.44
C VAL A 230 12.60 -7.36 8.23
N THR A 231 12.59 -8.67 8.00
CA THR A 231 13.57 -9.60 8.54
C THR A 231 14.29 -10.32 7.39
N PRO A 232 15.43 -10.97 7.61
CA PRO A 232 16.10 -11.76 6.56
C PRO A 232 15.16 -12.70 5.79
N ASP A 233 14.23 -13.33 6.51
CA ASP A 233 13.36 -14.38 5.96
C ASP A 233 12.00 -13.88 5.48
N SER A 234 11.54 -12.69 5.92
CA SER A 234 10.16 -12.28 5.67
C SER A 234 9.94 -10.77 5.70
N ILE A 235 8.93 -10.32 4.95
CA ILE A 235 8.33 -9.00 5.03
C ILE A 235 6.94 -9.18 5.61
N ARG A 236 6.66 -8.49 6.71
CA ARG A 236 5.38 -8.56 7.42
C ARG A 236 4.87 -7.15 7.67
N MET A 237 3.57 -7.02 7.85
CA MET A 237 2.95 -5.76 8.23
C MET A 237 2.24 -5.94 9.57
N ARG A 238 2.24 -4.92 10.42
CA ARG A 238 1.55 -4.95 11.71
C ARG A 238 0.96 -3.61 12.12
N LYS A 239 0.00 -3.65 13.04
CA LYS A 239 -0.52 -2.46 13.73
C LYS A 239 0.47 -1.96 14.79
N LYS A 240 0.66 -0.63 14.90
CA LYS A 240 1.39 -0.01 16.01
C LYS A 240 0.65 -0.21 17.32
N GLY A 241 1.40 -0.46 18.42
CA GLY A 241 0.85 -0.50 19.77
C GLY A 241 -0.02 -1.70 20.13
N LYS A 242 -0.27 -2.65 19.19
CA LYS A 242 -1.06 -3.86 19.46
C LYS A 242 -0.23 -5.10 19.74
N VAL A 243 1.09 -4.98 19.73
CA VAL A 243 2.00 -6.05 20.19
C VAL A 243 2.04 -5.99 21.70
N ARG A 244 1.27 -6.84 22.37
CA ARG A 244 1.51 -7.16 23.77
C ARG A 244 2.57 -8.26 23.80
N THR A 245 3.73 -7.90 24.36
CA THR A 245 4.76 -8.86 24.79
C THR A 245 4.18 -9.83 25.82
#